data_6fad9b6350fd023a266c8d27cca16000
#
_entry.id   6fad9b6350fd023a266c8d27cca16000
#
_cell.length_a   1.000
_cell.length_b   1.000
_cell.length_c   1.000
_cell.angle_alpha   90.00
_cell.angle_beta   90.00
_cell.angle_gamma   90.00
#
_symmetry.space_group_name_H-M   'P 1'
#
loop_
_entity.id
_entity.type
_entity.pdbx_description
1 polymer ?
#
loop_
_entity_poly.entity_id
_entity_poly.type
_entity_poly.pdbx_seq_one_letter_code
_entity_poly.pdbx_strand_id
1 'polypeptide(L)'
;MARKRLSLSVPMDGFSLPELGDVAREAERLGYTDAWSFEVDGVDAFTPLAVVGMATEMRVGTAIANVYTRGPATLASTAAGLADLAPGRFVLGIGSGSQPIVEAWNGGAFVKPATRVREMAQVLRSMLAGERVVFKGQTISVDGFRLTRVPSSPVPIYIAALRPGMLKVAGEVGDGVILNWNSPEDVPKCVGVVREAARKAGRDPDAIEVTARLFINIDPPGPESDLAARRHIAAYMNVPVYRAYQEWLGRTPALQPMWDAWAAGDRKGAVTAIPAAVVDELIGRGSLPSIRARVQRYLDNGLDTPFLALTTTDPDPARRRALVLDAIRGLAPGAR
;
A
#
# COMPACT_ATOMS: atom_id res chain seq x y z
N MET A 1 20.51 -1.64 12.87
CA MET A 1 19.88 -1.19 11.61
C MET A 1 18.89 -2.26 11.18
N ALA A 2 17.62 -1.91 10.99
CA ALA A 2 16.64 -2.84 10.43
C ALA A 2 17.12 -3.32 9.05
N ARG A 3 16.92 -4.61 8.74
CA ARG A 3 17.29 -5.18 7.45
C ARG A 3 16.40 -4.54 6.38
N LYS A 4 16.99 -3.77 5.45
CA LYS A 4 16.27 -3.24 4.29
C LYS A 4 15.64 -4.40 3.52
N ARG A 5 14.34 -4.30 3.26
CA ARG A 5 13.53 -5.34 2.62
C ARG A 5 13.24 -4.93 1.18
N LEU A 6 12.96 -5.89 0.32
CA LEU A 6 12.39 -5.65 -1.00
C LEU A 6 11.21 -6.60 -1.19
N SER A 7 10.10 -6.07 -1.68
CA SER A 7 8.82 -6.74 -1.63
C SER A 7 8.04 -6.59 -2.94
N LEU A 8 7.04 -7.43 -3.12
CA LEU A 8 6.17 -7.39 -4.29
C LEU A 8 4.72 -7.06 -3.89
N SER A 9 4.02 -6.34 -4.74
CA SER A 9 2.57 -6.18 -4.66
C SER A 9 1.88 -7.38 -5.29
N VAL A 10 0.89 -7.95 -4.59
CA VAL A 10 0.13 -9.12 -5.03
C VAL A 10 -1.38 -8.82 -5.00
N PRO A 11 -2.22 -9.47 -5.85
CA PRO A 11 -1.81 -10.37 -6.93
C PRO A 11 -1.06 -9.63 -8.03
N MET A 12 -0.27 -10.38 -8.80
CA MET A 12 0.50 -9.83 -9.92
C MET A 12 -0.32 -9.93 -11.22
N ASP A 13 -0.13 -8.95 -12.07
CA ASP A 13 -0.81 -8.88 -13.36
C ASP A 13 -0.47 -10.10 -14.24
N GLY A 14 -1.49 -10.67 -14.89
CA GLY A 14 -1.35 -11.85 -15.75
C GLY A 14 -1.29 -13.21 -15.03
N PHE A 15 -1.42 -13.26 -13.70
CA PHE A 15 -1.42 -14.51 -12.94
C PHE A 15 -2.75 -14.73 -12.20
N SER A 16 -3.25 -15.96 -12.26
CA SER A 16 -4.37 -16.41 -11.43
C SER A 16 -3.92 -16.68 -9.99
N LEU A 17 -4.86 -16.70 -9.05
CA LEU A 17 -4.54 -17.00 -7.65
C LEU A 17 -3.85 -18.35 -7.44
N PRO A 18 -4.25 -19.48 -8.11
CA PRO A 18 -3.51 -20.73 -8.01
C PRO A 18 -2.05 -20.64 -8.43
N GLU A 19 -1.73 -19.83 -9.44
CA GLU A 19 -0.37 -19.65 -9.96
C GLU A 19 0.49 -18.75 -9.06
N LEU A 20 -0.15 -17.90 -8.26
CA LEU A 20 0.53 -16.93 -7.40
C LEU A 20 1.52 -17.59 -6.43
N GLY A 21 1.21 -18.79 -5.94
CA GLY A 21 2.09 -19.55 -5.04
C GLY A 21 3.44 -19.92 -5.69
N ASP A 22 3.43 -20.30 -6.99
CA ASP A 22 4.66 -20.63 -7.72
C ASP A 22 5.52 -19.41 -7.99
N VAL A 23 4.88 -18.30 -8.39
CA VAL A 23 5.57 -17.01 -8.61
C VAL A 23 6.16 -16.49 -7.30
N ALA A 24 5.44 -16.61 -6.19
CA ALA A 24 5.93 -16.20 -4.88
C ALA A 24 7.14 -17.05 -4.44
N ARG A 25 7.14 -18.37 -4.66
CA ARG A 25 8.31 -19.21 -4.41
C ARG A 25 9.53 -18.81 -5.25
N GLU A 26 9.32 -18.45 -6.52
CA GLU A 26 10.40 -17.93 -7.35
C GLU A 26 10.94 -16.60 -6.80
N ALA A 27 10.06 -15.67 -6.44
CA ALA A 27 10.45 -14.39 -5.85
C ALA A 27 11.24 -14.58 -4.53
N GLU A 28 10.79 -15.46 -3.66
CA GLU A 28 11.49 -15.79 -2.41
C GLU A 28 12.91 -16.30 -2.67
N ARG A 29 13.09 -17.25 -3.61
CA ARG A 29 14.41 -17.75 -4.01
C ARG A 29 15.33 -16.65 -4.57
N LEU A 30 14.75 -15.63 -5.19
CA LEU A 30 15.46 -14.47 -5.69
C LEU A 30 15.78 -13.44 -4.61
N GLY A 31 15.28 -13.63 -3.36
CA GLY A 31 15.62 -12.81 -2.21
C GLY A 31 14.57 -11.75 -1.85
N TYR A 32 13.40 -11.74 -2.49
CA TYR A 32 12.28 -10.95 -2.00
C TYR A 32 11.83 -11.47 -0.63
N THR A 33 11.50 -10.56 0.26
CA THR A 33 11.24 -10.89 1.67
C THR A 33 9.78 -10.74 2.08
N ASP A 34 8.97 -10.03 1.28
CA ASP A 34 7.59 -9.76 1.64
C ASP A 34 6.69 -9.73 0.39
N ALA A 35 5.39 -9.98 0.63
CA ALA A 35 4.32 -9.77 -0.34
C ALA A 35 3.21 -8.91 0.27
N TRP A 36 2.77 -7.88 -0.45
CA TRP A 36 1.77 -6.94 0.03
C TRP A 36 0.57 -6.90 -0.93
N SER A 37 -0.61 -7.15 -0.39
CA SER A 37 -1.86 -7.10 -1.15
C SER A 37 -2.53 -5.73 -1.05
N PHE A 38 -3.51 -5.51 -1.90
CA PHE A 38 -4.38 -4.33 -1.86
C PHE A 38 -5.83 -4.72 -2.15
N GLU A 39 -6.77 -3.85 -1.84
CA GLU A 39 -8.19 -4.09 -2.03
C GLU A 39 -8.83 -2.88 -2.72
N VAL A 40 -9.24 -3.05 -3.97
CA VAL A 40 -9.91 -2.03 -4.78
C VAL A 40 -11.11 -2.66 -5.50
N ASP A 41 -10.93 -3.13 -6.73
CA ASP A 41 -11.94 -3.65 -7.65
C ASP A 41 -11.64 -5.06 -8.17
N GLY A 42 -10.59 -5.68 -7.64
CA GLY A 42 -10.16 -7.05 -7.98
C GLY A 42 -10.45 -8.04 -6.86
N VAL A 43 -9.42 -8.76 -6.45
CA VAL A 43 -9.50 -9.71 -5.33
C VAL A 43 -9.46 -8.96 -4.00
N ASP A 44 -10.01 -9.57 -2.94
CA ASP A 44 -9.88 -9.02 -1.58
C ASP A 44 -8.42 -9.00 -1.09
N ALA A 45 -8.17 -8.27 -0.01
CA ALA A 45 -6.82 -8.11 0.50
C ALA A 45 -6.21 -9.38 1.14
N PHE A 46 -7.01 -10.37 1.53
CA PHE A 46 -6.53 -11.50 2.34
C PHE A 46 -6.29 -12.77 1.53
N THR A 47 -7.12 -13.05 0.53
CA THR A 47 -7.03 -14.26 -0.28
C THR A 47 -5.67 -14.45 -0.98
N PRO A 48 -5.08 -13.43 -1.65
CA PRO A 48 -3.73 -13.56 -2.23
C PRO A 48 -2.65 -13.85 -1.18
N LEU A 49 -2.78 -13.24 0.00
CA LEU A 49 -1.80 -13.42 1.07
C LEU A 49 -1.88 -14.81 1.71
N ALA A 50 -3.07 -15.43 1.77
CA ALA A 50 -3.20 -16.82 2.20
C ALA A 50 -2.44 -17.75 1.24
N VAL A 51 -2.56 -17.54 -0.07
CA VAL A 51 -1.82 -18.34 -1.07
C VAL A 51 -0.31 -18.17 -0.89
N VAL A 52 0.17 -16.93 -0.80
CA VAL A 52 1.61 -16.65 -0.62
C VAL A 52 2.12 -17.17 0.72
N GLY A 53 1.39 -16.91 1.81
CA GLY A 53 1.78 -17.32 3.17
C GLY A 53 1.87 -18.81 3.36
N MET A 54 1.06 -19.59 2.64
CA MET A 54 1.14 -21.05 2.61
C MET A 54 2.25 -21.59 1.69
N ALA A 55 2.61 -20.84 0.66
CA ALA A 55 3.57 -21.27 -0.35
C ALA A 55 5.03 -20.92 -0.01
N THR A 56 5.26 -19.93 0.87
CA THR A 56 6.57 -19.34 1.17
C THR A 56 6.73 -19.01 2.65
N GLU A 57 7.96 -18.69 3.05
CA GLU A 57 8.28 -18.09 4.37
C GLU A 57 8.32 -16.55 4.32
N MET A 58 7.91 -15.93 3.23
CA MET A 58 7.85 -14.48 3.10
C MET A 58 6.89 -13.88 4.14
N ARG A 59 7.20 -12.68 4.61
CA ARG A 59 6.24 -11.87 5.37
C ARG A 59 5.11 -11.42 4.43
N VAL A 60 3.88 -11.49 4.88
CA VAL A 60 2.70 -11.10 4.11
C VAL A 60 1.97 -9.96 4.81
N GLY A 61 1.51 -8.96 4.05
CA GLY A 61 0.85 -7.80 4.61
C GLY A 61 -0.26 -7.22 3.72
N THR A 62 -1.32 -6.72 4.34
CA THR A 62 -2.34 -5.96 3.62
C THR A 62 -1.92 -4.49 3.44
N ALA A 63 -2.11 -3.93 2.24
CA ALA A 63 -1.82 -2.52 1.93
C ALA A 63 -2.88 -1.91 0.98
N ILE A 64 -4.14 -1.90 1.41
CA ILE A 64 -4.65 -2.04 2.79
C ILE A 64 -5.94 -2.85 2.83
N ALA A 65 -6.31 -3.33 4.03
CA ALA A 65 -7.69 -3.71 4.33
C ALA A 65 -8.48 -2.45 4.74
N ASN A 66 -9.65 -2.26 4.12
CA ASN A 66 -10.46 -1.07 4.34
C ASN A 66 -11.25 -1.17 5.65
N VAL A 67 -11.14 -0.14 6.52
CA VAL A 67 -11.81 -0.10 7.84
C VAL A 67 -13.31 0.20 7.80
N TYR A 68 -13.86 0.52 6.62
CA TYR A 68 -15.29 0.78 6.46
C TYR A 68 -16.07 -0.42 5.90
N THR A 69 -15.39 -1.24 5.08
CA THR A 69 -16.04 -2.36 4.39
C THR A 69 -16.11 -3.63 5.24
N ARG A 70 -15.37 -3.68 6.37
CA ARG A 70 -15.41 -4.77 7.35
C ARG A 70 -15.63 -4.23 8.74
N GLY A 71 -16.53 -4.86 9.52
CA GLY A 71 -16.66 -4.61 10.95
C GLY A 71 -15.44 -5.08 11.73
N PRO A 72 -15.17 -4.52 12.92
CA PRO A 72 -13.98 -4.84 13.70
C PRO A 72 -13.87 -6.32 14.06
N ALA A 73 -14.95 -6.98 14.44
CA ALA A 73 -14.94 -8.41 14.76
C ALA A 73 -14.59 -9.28 13.55
N THR A 74 -15.18 -9.02 12.38
CA THR A 74 -14.87 -9.75 11.15
C THR A 74 -13.42 -9.51 10.74
N LEU A 75 -12.93 -8.27 10.81
CA LEU A 75 -11.55 -7.95 10.45
C LEU A 75 -10.55 -8.61 11.40
N ALA A 76 -10.82 -8.63 12.71
CA ALA A 76 -10.00 -9.33 13.69
C ALA A 76 -9.97 -10.84 13.43
N SER A 77 -11.12 -11.46 13.14
CA SER A 77 -11.21 -12.91 12.84
C SER A 77 -10.44 -13.26 11.56
N THR A 78 -10.57 -12.45 10.51
CA THR A 78 -9.82 -12.65 9.25
C THR A 78 -8.31 -12.49 9.46
N ALA A 79 -7.90 -11.46 10.22
CA ALA A 79 -6.50 -11.23 10.56
C ALA A 79 -5.91 -12.38 11.40
N ALA A 80 -6.67 -12.89 12.36
CA ALA A 80 -6.25 -14.03 13.17
C ALA A 80 -6.09 -15.31 12.33
N GLY A 81 -7.00 -15.56 11.37
CA GLY A 81 -6.89 -16.67 10.43
C GLY A 81 -5.63 -16.60 9.57
N LEU A 82 -5.32 -15.42 9.05
CA LEU A 82 -4.09 -15.23 8.24
C LEU A 82 -2.82 -15.30 9.10
N ALA A 83 -2.86 -14.80 10.33
CA ALA A 83 -1.76 -14.94 11.28
C ALA A 83 -1.51 -16.40 11.69
N ASP A 84 -2.54 -17.24 11.66
CA ASP A 84 -2.40 -18.68 11.89
C ASP A 84 -1.79 -19.41 10.67
N LEU A 85 -2.09 -18.97 9.45
CA LEU A 85 -1.46 -19.49 8.22
C LEU A 85 0.00 -19.04 8.06
N ALA A 86 0.35 -17.86 8.57
CA ALA A 86 1.68 -17.28 8.49
C ALA A 86 2.17 -16.79 9.87
N PRO A 87 2.46 -17.72 10.81
CA PRO A 87 2.77 -17.37 12.20
C PRO A 87 3.98 -16.43 12.32
N GLY A 88 3.78 -15.27 12.97
CA GLY A 88 4.81 -14.25 13.13
C GLY A 88 5.21 -13.49 11.85
N ARG A 89 4.59 -13.80 10.71
CA ARG A 89 4.92 -13.23 9.39
C ARG A 89 3.80 -12.39 8.79
N PHE A 90 2.66 -12.28 9.45
CA PHE A 90 1.55 -11.46 8.97
C PHE A 90 1.56 -10.06 9.57
N VAL A 91 1.31 -9.05 8.71
CA VAL A 91 1.13 -7.64 9.07
C VAL A 91 -0.26 -7.18 8.61
N LEU A 92 -1.03 -6.61 9.52
CA LEU A 92 -2.33 -6.05 9.21
C LEU A 92 -2.19 -4.55 8.87
N GLY A 93 -2.11 -4.24 7.59
CA GLY A 93 -2.18 -2.85 7.11
C GLY A 93 -3.63 -2.44 6.91
N ILE A 94 -4.05 -1.37 7.57
CA ILE A 94 -5.40 -0.81 7.50
C ILE A 94 -5.41 0.63 7.00
N GLY A 95 -6.53 1.04 6.42
CA GLY A 95 -6.70 2.40 5.95
C GLY A 95 -8.16 2.73 5.66
N SER A 96 -8.42 4.00 5.37
CA SER A 96 -9.79 4.48 5.09
C SER A 96 -10.28 4.14 3.68
N GLY A 97 -9.39 3.77 2.76
CA GLY A 97 -9.75 3.75 1.34
C GLY A 97 -10.13 5.14 0.82
N SER A 98 -11.01 5.18 -0.15
CA SER A 98 -11.57 6.41 -0.72
C SER A 98 -13.09 6.45 -0.58
N GLN A 99 -13.65 7.66 -0.61
CA GLN A 99 -15.10 7.86 -0.49
C GLN A 99 -15.89 7.07 -1.56
N PRO A 100 -15.52 7.04 -2.85
CA PRO A 100 -16.24 6.23 -3.84
C PRO A 100 -16.27 4.74 -3.50
N ILE A 101 -15.17 4.18 -3.01
CA ILE A 101 -15.12 2.76 -2.61
C ILE A 101 -16.08 2.50 -1.46
N VAL A 102 -16.13 3.38 -0.47
CA VAL A 102 -16.98 3.19 0.72
C VAL A 102 -18.44 3.43 0.42
N GLU A 103 -18.77 4.54 -0.23
CA GLU A 103 -20.16 4.97 -0.41
C GLU A 103 -20.79 4.37 -1.67
N ALA A 104 -20.14 4.55 -2.84
CA ALA A 104 -20.73 4.14 -4.11
C ALA A 104 -20.68 2.63 -4.33
N TRP A 105 -19.61 1.96 -3.89
CA TRP A 105 -19.42 0.53 -4.15
C TRP A 105 -19.87 -0.37 -3.00
N ASN A 106 -19.84 0.14 -1.75
CA ASN A 106 -20.13 -0.68 -0.58
C ASN A 106 -21.32 -0.15 0.27
N GLY A 107 -21.97 0.95 -0.15
CA GLY A 107 -23.16 1.47 0.54
C GLY A 107 -22.92 1.98 1.96
N GLY A 108 -21.66 2.20 2.34
CA GLY A 108 -21.28 2.71 3.66
C GLY A 108 -21.30 4.23 3.73
N ALA A 109 -20.99 4.80 4.89
CA ALA A 109 -20.82 6.23 5.10
C ALA A 109 -19.35 6.56 5.37
N PHE A 110 -18.75 7.42 4.55
CA PHE A 110 -17.35 7.85 4.69
C PHE A 110 -17.23 9.04 5.65
N VAL A 111 -17.28 8.77 6.95
CA VAL A 111 -17.28 9.80 7.99
C VAL A 111 -16.06 9.67 8.91
N LYS A 112 -15.45 10.82 9.29
CA LYS A 112 -14.36 10.92 10.26
C LYS A 112 -13.21 9.89 10.00
N PRO A 113 -12.59 9.82 8.80
CA PRO A 113 -11.69 8.74 8.44
C PRO A 113 -10.48 8.59 9.40
N ALA A 114 -9.88 9.68 9.87
CA ALA A 114 -8.77 9.60 10.81
C ALA A 114 -9.20 9.03 12.18
N THR A 115 -10.36 9.44 12.68
CA THR A 115 -10.94 8.89 13.92
C THR A 115 -11.25 7.40 13.75
N ARG A 116 -11.89 7.02 12.64
CA ARG A 116 -12.25 5.62 12.39
C ARG A 116 -11.04 4.71 12.29
N VAL A 117 -9.97 5.12 11.59
CA VAL A 117 -8.74 4.34 11.50
C VAL A 117 -8.08 4.20 12.87
N ARG A 118 -8.02 5.28 13.66
CA ARG A 118 -7.49 5.24 15.03
C ARG A 118 -8.28 4.27 15.93
N GLU A 119 -9.59 4.42 15.97
CA GLU A 119 -10.47 3.56 16.77
C GLU A 119 -10.37 2.09 16.33
N MET A 120 -10.33 1.83 15.01
CA MET A 120 -10.17 0.48 14.47
C MET A 120 -8.82 -0.13 14.90
N ALA A 121 -7.72 0.61 14.81
CA ALA A 121 -6.40 0.13 15.24
C ALA A 121 -6.39 -0.23 16.74
N GLN A 122 -7.00 0.60 17.59
CA GLN A 122 -7.11 0.35 19.03
C GLN A 122 -7.90 -0.92 19.34
N VAL A 123 -9.10 -1.02 18.75
CA VAL A 123 -9.99 -2.17 18.94
C VAL A 123 -9.36 -3.46 18.43
N LEU A 124 -8.76 -3.43 17.23
CA LEU A 124 -8.10 -4.61 16.66
C LEU A 124 -6.91 -5.07 17.49
N ARG A 125 -6.14 -4.16 18.07
CA ARG A 125 -5.00 -4.50 18.94
C ARG A 125 -5.46 -5.32 20.14
N SER A 126 -6.50 -4.86 20.84
CA SER A 126 -7.10 -5.59 21.97
C SER A 126 -7.73 -6.92 21.54
N MET A 127 -8.46 -6.95 20.43
CA MET A 127 -9.06 -8.19 19.91
C MET A 127 -7.99 -9.24 19.56
N LEU A 128 -6.95 -8.84 18.85
CA LEU A 128 -5.86 -9.74 18.44
C LEU A 128 -4.99 -10.20 19.61
N ALA A 129 -4.99 -9.46 20.73
CA ALA A 129 -4.40 -9.88 21.98
C ALA A 129 -5.29 -10.87 22.79
N GLY A 130 -6.50 -11.17 22.30
CA GLY A 130 -7.44 -12.10 22.96
C GLY A 130 -8.26 -11.48 24.10
N GLU A 131 -8.24 -10.16 24.25
CA GLU A 131 -9.03 -9.45 25.24
C GLU A 131 -10.52 -9.49 24.91
N ARG A 132 -11.37 -9.45 25.96
CA ARG A 132 -12.79 -9.18 25.78
C ARG A 132 -13.00 -7.68 25.60
N VAL A 133 -13.38 -7.26 24.40
CA VAL A 133 -13.45 -5.86 24.02
C VAL A 133 -14.86 -5.29 24.25
N VAL A 134 -14.94 -4.25 25.09
CA VAL A 134 -16.07 -3.33 25.20
C VAL A 134 -15.53 -1.95 24.85
N PHE A 135 -15.99 -1.38 23.75
CA PHE A 135 -15.51 -0.10 23.21
C PHE A 135 -16.67 0.73 22.68
N LYS A 136 -16.74 1.98 23.05
CA LYS A 136 -17.71 2.95 22.57
C LYS A 136 -16.98 4.20 22.08
N GLY A 137 -16.62 4.21 20.79
CA GLY A 137 -15.97 5.33 20.12
C GLY A 137 -16.97 6.27 19.45
N GLN A 138 -16.46 7.15 18.61
CA GLN A 138 -17.25 8.06 17.78
C GLN A 138 -17.75 7.40 16.49
N THR A 139 -17.04 6.40 16.00
CA THR A 139 -17.28 5.74 14.70
C THR A 139 -17.41 4.23 14.80
N ILE A 140 -16.94 3.65 15.90
CA ILE A 140 -16.96 2.21 16.17
C ILE A 140 -17.57 1.96 17.54
N SER A 141 -18.43 0.94 17.61
CA SER A 141 -18.94 0.41 18.88
C SER A 141 -18.80 -1.11 18.86
N VAL A 142 -18.26 -1.68 19.93
CA VAL A 142 -18.12 -3.12 20.16
C VAL A 142 -18.59 -3.42 21.57
N ASP A 143 -19.39 -4.46 21.74
CA ASP A 143 -19.87 -4.90 23.05
C ASP A 143 -19.57 -6.38 23.27
N GLY A 144 -18.50 -6.64 24.02
CA GLY A 144 -18.18 -7.94 24.57
C GLY A 144 -17.55 -8.97 23.58
N PHE A 145 -17.08 -8.54 22.40
CA PHE A 145 -16.41 -9.45 21.48
C PHE A 145 -15.08 -9.95 22.04
N ARG A 146 -14.79 -11.24 21.83
CA ARG A 146 -13.51 -11.89 22.16
C ARG A 146 -13.18 -12.92 21.09
N LEU A 147 -11.95 -12.91 20.58
CA LEU A 147 -11.45 -13.98 19.71
C LEU A 147 -11.29 -15.28 20.51
N THR A 148 -11.78 -16.38 19.95
CA THR A 148 -11.55 -17.72 20.50
C THR A 148 -10.24 -18.33 20.01
N ARG A 149 -9.77 -17.91 18.81
CA ARG A 149 -8.50 -18.32 18.24
C ARG A 149 -7.58 -17.09 18.15
N VAL A 150 -6.73 -16.95 19.16
CA VAL A 150 -5.80 -15.84 19.29
C VAL A 150 -4.52 -16.17 18.52
N PRO A 151 -3.95 -15.23 17.73
CA PRO A 151 -2.66 -15.42 17.09
C PRO A 151 -1.55 -15.81 18.10
N SER A 152 -0.69 -16.75 17.70
CA SER A 152 0.44 -17.20 18.53
C SER A 152 1.54 -16.15 18.70
N SER A 153 1.55 -15.11 17.86
CA SER A 153 2.46 -13.98 17.89
C SER A 153 1.70 -12.68 17.71
N PRO A 154 2.16 -11.56 18.26
CA PRO A 154 1.55 -10.25 18.01
C PRO A 154 1.47 -9.95 16.51
N VAL A 155 0.32 -9.44 16.06
CA VAL A 155 0.10 -8.99 14.68
C VAL A 155 0.37 -7.48 14.62
N PRO A 156 1.43 -7.03 13.94
CA PRO A 156 1.67 -5.60 13.76
C PRO A 156 0.55 -4.94 12.95
N ILE A 157 0.14 -3.74 13.36
CA ILE A 157 -0.91 -2.95 12.70
C ILE A 157 -0.26 -1.74 12.03
N TYR A 158 -0.26 -1.73 10.69
CA TYR A 158 0.26 -0.62 9.89
C TYR A 158 -0.87 0.28 9.41
N ILE A 159 -0.61 1.59 9.37
CA ILE A 159 -1.61 2.60 8.99
C ILE A 159 -1.24 3.20 7.64
N ALA A 160 -2.14 3.08 6.65
CA ALA A 160 -1.97 3.79 5.39
C ALA A 160 -2.24 5.29 5.58
N ALA A 161 -1.28 6.10 5.18
CA ALA A 161 -1.33 7.53 5.40
C ALA A 161 -0.74 8.32 4.22
N LEU A 162 -1.45 9.38 3.82
CA LEU A 162 -1.02 10.30 2.76
C LEU A 162 -0.71 11.69 3.33
N ARG A 163 -1.61 12.28 4.11
CA ARG A 163 -1.53 13.66 4.59
C ARG A 163 -1.25 13.75 6.10
N PRO A 164 -0.84 14.93 6.59
CA PRO A 164 -0.45 15.11 7.99
C PRO A 164 -1.44 14.56 9.02
N GLY A 165 -2.75 14.68 8.79
CA GLY A 165 -3.75 14.15 9.72
C GLY A 165 -3.64 12.63 9.91
N MET A 166 -3.54 11.86 8.82
CA MET A 166 -3.44 10.41 8.89
C MET A 166 -2.00 9.96 9.23
N LEU A 167 -0.97 10.71 8.78
CA LEU A 167 0.43 10.46 9.17
C LEU A 167 0.62 10.57 10.69
N LYS A 168 -0.09 11.53 11.35
CA LYS A 168 -0.12 11.61 12.81
C LYS A 168 -0.76 10.39 13.45
N VAL A 169 -1.90 9.92 12.90
CA VAL A 169 -2.54 8.68 13.39
C VAL A 169 -1.57 7.49 13.29
N ALA A 170 -0.83 7.37 12.17
CA ALA A 170 0.18 6.32 12.02
C ALA A 170 1.25 6.40 13.11
N GLY A 171 1.76 7.58 13.44
CA GLY A 171 2.71 7.78 14.53
C GLY A 171 2.13 7.46 15.90
N GLU A 172 0.87 7.84 16.16
CA GLU A 172 0.21 7.68 17.45
C GLU A 172 -0.13 6.22 17.78
N VAL A 173 -0.61 5.44 16.81
CA VAL A 173 -1.19 4.10 17.08
C VAL A 173 -0.66 2.97 16.19
N GLY A 174 0.06 3.27 15.09
CA GLY A 174 0.56 2.27 14.15
C GLY A 174 1.91 1.68 14.57
N ASP A 175 2.17 0.42 14.21
CA ASP A 175 3.49 -0.21 14.30
C ASP A 175 4.31 0.04 13.03
N GLY A 176 3.65 0.53 11.97
CA GLY A 176 4.23 0.99 10.74
C GLY A 176 3.32 1.96 10.01
N VAL A 177 3.87 2.63 9.01
CA VAL A 177 3.15 3.50 8.07
C VAL A 177 3.26 2.96 6.65
N ILE A 178 2.15 3.01 5.90
CA ILE A 178 2.10 2.64 4.49
C ILE A 178 1.90 3.91 3.67
N LEU A 179 2.92 4.28 2.90
CA LEU A 179 2.89 5.41 1.98
C LEU A 179 2.49 4.96 0.57
N ASN A 180 1.96 5.89 -0.21
CA ASN A 180 1.56 5.65 -1.59
C ASN A 180 1.64 6.94 -2.42
N TRP A 181 1.92 6.86 -3.71
CA TRP A 181 1.97 8.00 -4.63
C TRP A 181 2.90 9.14 -4.18
N ASN A 182 4.06 8.81 -3.70
CA ASN A 182 5.13 9.70 -3.30
C ASN A 182 6.40 9.44 -4.13
N SER A 183 7.24 10.44 -4.31
CA SER A 183 8.60 10.27 -4.84
C SER A 183 9.57 9.87 -3.73
N PRO A 184 10.80 9.43 -4.06
CA PRO A 184 11.83 9.23 -3.04
C PRO A 184 12.06 10.46 -2.17
N GLU A 185 12.00 11.66 -2.74
CA GLU A 185 12.24 12.95 -2.09
C GLU A 185 11.12 13.36 -1.13
N ASP A 186 9.92 12.81 -1.28
CA ASP A 186 8.78 13.06 -0.39
C ASP A 186 8.85 12.24 0.90
N VAL A 187 9.57 11.11 0.89
CA VAL A 187 9.64 10.19 2.04
C VAL A 187 10.07 10.88 3.32
N PRO A 188 11.16 11.68 3.35
CA PRO A 188 11.60 12.35 4.58
C PRO A 188 10.53 13.27 5.18
N LYS A 189 9.75 13.96 4.33
CA LYS A 189 8.66 14.83 4.77
C LYS A 189 7.54 14.05 5.46
N CYS A 190 7.15 12.92 4.88
CA CYS A 190 6.14 12.03 5.46
C CYS A 190 6.62 11.42 6.77
N VAL A 191 7.83 10.86 6.77
CA VAL A 191 8.47 10.23 7.93
C VAL A 191 8.63 11.21 9.09
N GLY A 192 9.01 12.47 8.80
CA GLY A 192 9.13 13.54 9.80
C GLY A 192 7.83 13.73 10.58
N VAL A 193 6.68 13.75 9.90
CA VAL A 193 5.36 13.89 10.55
C VAL A 193 5.03 12.67 11.42
N VAL A 194 5.30 11.45 10.93
CA VAL A 194 5.04 10.21 11.68
C VAL A 194 5.89 10.14 12.95
N ARG A 195 7.20 10.36 12.82
CA ARG A 195 8.14 10.30 13.95
C ARG A 195 7.86 11.36 15.02
N GLU A 196 7.48 12.57 14.59
CA GLU A 196 7.10 13.64 15.51
C GLU A 196 5.82 13.28 16.30
N ALA A 197 4.83 12.69 15.62
CA ALA A 197 3.61 12.24 16.28
C ALA A 197 3.88 11.08 17.26
N ALA A 198 4.77 10.16 16.91
CA ALA A 198 5.19 9.07 17.79
C ALA A 198 5.84 9.60 19.08
N ARG A 199 6.79 10.54 18.96
CA ARG A 199 7.43 11.17 20.14
C ARG A 199 6.40 11.85 21.03
N LYS A 200 5.46 12.60 20.45
CA LYS A 200 4.38 13.26 21.22
C LYS A 200 3.45 12.27 21.93
N ALA A 201 3.28 11.08 21.35
CA ALA A 201 2.52 9.99 21.95
C ALA A 201 3.34 9.14 22.97
N GLY A 202 4.60 9.52 23.27
CA GLY A 202 5.47 8.77 24.15
C GLY A 202 5.97 7.42 23.59
N ARG A 203 5.96 7.27 22.25
CA ARG A 203 6.38 6.06 21.55
C ARG A 203 7.76 6.25 20.93
N ASP A 204 8.50 5.15 20.80
CA ASP A 204 9.76 5.16 20.05
C ASP A 204 9.50 5.43 18.56
N PRO A 205 9.99 6.57 18.00
CA PRO A 205 9.78 6.91 16.62
C PRO A 205 10.53 5.99 15.65
N ASP A 206 11.60 5.35 16.07
CA ASP A 206 12.43 4.48 15.25
C ASP A 206 11.92 3.02 15.23
N ALA A 207 10.97 2.68 16.10
CA ALA A 207 10.26 1.40 16.08
C ALA A 207 9.15 1.35 15.00
N ILE A 208 8.78 2.48 14.38
CA ILE A 208 7.74 2.54 13.36
C ILE A 208 8.34 2.24 11.99
N GLU A 209 7.98 1.09 11.41
CA GLU A 209 8.42 0.70 10.06
C GLU A 209 7.77 1.59 8.99
N VAL A 210 8.56 2.04 8.02
CA VAL A 210 8.08 2.85 6.88
C VAL A 210 8.05 1.99 5.64
N THR A 211 6.86 1.77 5.09
CA THR A 211 6.67 1.02 3.85
C THR A 211 5.93 1.85 2.81
N ALA A 212 6.17 1.58 1.53
CA ALA A 212 5.48 2.27 0.44
C ALA A 212 5.23 1.36 -0.76
N ARG A 213 4.07 1.59 -1.41
CA ARG A 213 3.76 1.03 -2.72
C ARG A 213 4.46 1.85 -3.80
N LEU A 214 5.33 1.22 -4.57
CA LEU A 214 6.02 1.83 -5.69
C LEU A 214 5.44 1.32 -7.00
N PHE A 215 4.85 2.22 -7.79
CA PHE A 215 4.34 1.88 -9.12
C PHE A 215 5.50 1.78 -10.11
N ILE A 216 5.61 0.63 -10.75
CA ILE A 216 6.67 0.33 -11.72
C ILE A 216 6.00 -0.08 -13.03
N ASN A 217 6.13 0.78 -14.05
CA ASN A 217 5.74 0.42 -15.41
C ASN A 217 6.91 -0.36 -16.04
N ILE A 218 6.67 -1.62 -16.38
CA ILE A 218 7.65 -2.55 -16.94
C ILE A 218 7.59 -2.64 -18.46
N ASP A 219 6.73 -1.86 -19.11
CA ASP A 219 6.68 -1.78 -20.58
C ASP A 219 7.98 -1.18 -21.13
N PRO A 220 8.37 -1.57 -22.34
CA PRO A 220 9.46 -0.89 -23.04
C PRO A 220 9.20 0.63 -23.14
N PRO A 221 10.23 1.47 -22.96
CA PRO A 221 10.06 2.91 -23.11
C PRO A 221 9.51 3.30 -24.47
N GLY A 222 8.47 4.13 -24.49
CA GLY A 222 7.84 4.59 -25.73
C GLY A 222 6.58 5.42 -25.48
N PRO A 223 5.97 5.97 -26.52
CA PRO A 223 4.78 6.82 -26.40
C PRO A 223 3.60 6.12 -25.71
N GLU A 224 3.43 4.82 -25.93
CA GLU A 224 2.33 4.04 -25.34
C GLU A 224 2.52 3.88 -23.83
N SER A 225 3.74 3.51 -23.38
CA SER A 225 4.03 3.39 -21.96
C SER A 225 3.98 4.74 -21.26
N ASP A 226 4.41 5.84 -21.90
CA ASP A 226 4.27 7.20 -21.37
C ASP A 226 2.80 7.59 -21.21
N LEU A 227 1.98 7.32 -22.22
CA LEU A 227 0.54 7.58 -22.16
C LEU A 227 -0.16 6.76 -21.07
N ALA A 228 0.22 5.49 -20.90
CA ALA A 228 -0.30 4.64 -19.83
C ALA A 228 0.05 5.17 -18.45
N ALA A 229 1.29 5.56 -18.24
CA ALA A 229 1.74 6.16 -16.99
C ALA A 229 0.96 7.45 -16.66
N ARG A 230 0.76 8.35 -17.65
CA ARG A 230 -0.05 9.57 -17.49
C ARG A 230 -1.51 9.25 -17.16
N ARG A 231 -2.12 8.27 -17.83
CA ARG A 231 -3.49 7.82 -17.54
C ARG A 231 -3.61 7.30 -16.12
N HIS A 232 -2.62 6.52 -15.67
CA HIS A 232 -2.58 6.00 -14.32
C HIS A 232 -2.50 7.13 -13.26
N ILE A 233 -1.61 8.12 -13.47
CA ILE A 233 -1.52 9.31 -12.63
C ILE A 233 -2.85 10.07 -12.65
N ALA A 234 -3.42 10.36 -13.82
CA ALA A 234 -4.67 11.11 -13.95
C ALA A 234 -5.83 10.42 -13.21
N ALA A 235 -5.93 9.09 -13.27
CA ALA A 235 -6.98 8.34 -12.58
C ALA A 235 -6.94 8.53 -11.06
N TYR A 236 -5.75 8.57 -10.47
CA TYR A 236 -5.60 8.77 -9.03
C TYR A 236 -5.62 10.23 -8.60
N MET A 237 -4.91 11.12 -9.31
CA MET A 237 -4.71 12.51 -8.86
C MET A 237 -5.98 13.37 -8.92
N ASN A 238 -7.05 12.89 -9.56
CA ASN A 238 -8.37 13.52 -9.53
C ASN A 238 -9.24 13.10 -8.33
N VAL A 239 -8.84 12.08 -7.59
CA VAL A 239 -9.51 11.73 -6.33
C VAL A 239 -9.12 12.75 -5.26
N PRO A 240 -10.07 13.37 -4.54
CA PRO A 240 -9.80 14.51 -3.65
C PRO A 240 -8.68 14.27 -2.62
N VAL A 241 -8.57 13.05 -2.08
CA VAL A 241 -7.54 12.73 -1.09
C VAL A 241 -6.14 12.72 -1.70
N TYR A 242 -5.97 12.24 -2.94
CA TYR A 242 -4.68 12.24 -3.64
C TYR A 242 -4.34 13.63 -4.16
N ARG A 243 -5.31 14.38 -4.70
CA ARG A 243 -5.10 15.78 -5.07
C ARG A 243 -4.54 16.57 -3.89
N ALA A 244 -5.23 16.57 -2.76
CA ALA A 244 -4.80 17.29 -1.57
C ALA A 244 -3.45 16.77 -1.00
N TYR A 245 -3.07 15.53 -1.28
CA TYR A 245 -1.76 15.00 -0.94
C TYR A 245 -0.67 15.60 -1.83
N GLN A 246 -0.87 15.63 -3.15
CA GLN A 246 0.07 16.24 -4.08
C GLN A 246 0.21 17.74 -3.88
N GLU A 247 -0.88 18.43 -3.53
CA GLU A 247 -0.86 19.84 -3.11
C GLU A 247 0.04 20.03 -1.87
N TRP A 248 -0.11 19.18 -0.84
CA TRP A 248 0.73 19.21 0.36
C TRP A 248 2.21 18.90 0.05
N LEU A 249 2.48 18.04 -0.92
CA LEU A 249 3.84 17.71 -1.37
C LEU A 249 4.45 18.82 -2.25
N GLY A 250 3.65 19.81 -2.69
CA GLY A 250 4.13 20.97 -3.45
C GLY A 250 4.00 20.86 -4.97
N ARG A 251 3.23 19.85 -5.46
CA ARG A 251 3.04 19.63 -6.91
C ARG A 251 1.88 20.41 -7.52
N THR A 252 1.28 21.36 -6.80
CA THR A 252 0.18 22.18 -7.32
C THR A 252 0.52 22.86 -8.66
N PRO A 253 1.67 23.53 -8.83
CA PRO A 253 1.96 24.21 -10.10
C PRO A 253 2.05 23.24 -11.29
N ALA A 254 2.60 22.04 -11.06
CA ALA A 254 2.80 21.04 -12.11
C ALA A 254 1.51 20.30 -12.48
N LEU A 255 0.59 20.10 -11.53
CA LEU A 255 -0.64 19.32 -11.74
C LEU A 255 -1.90 20.20 -11.96
N GLN A 256 -1.84 21.49 -11.72
CA GLN A 256 -2.99 22.41 -11.90
C GLN A 256 -3.58 22.33 -13.31
N PRO A 257 -2.79 22.34 -14.42
CA PRO A 257 -3.34 22.24 -15.77
C PRO A 257 -4.12 20.93 -15.99
N MET A 258 -3.66 19.82 -15.40
CA MET A 258 -4.35 18.54 -15.45
C MET A 258 -5.70 18.59 -14.71
N TRP A 259 -5.75 19.19 -13.50
CA TRP A 259 -6.97 19.33 -12.74
C TRP A 259 -7.98 20.26 -13.42
N ASP A 260 -7.53 21.34 -14.04
CA ASP A 260 -8.39 22.28 -14.76
C ASP A 260 -9.03 21.62 -15.99
N ALA A 261 -8.24 20.92 -16.80
CA ALA A 261 -8.74 20.15 -17.94
C ALA A 261 -9.74 19.07 -17.52
N TRP A 262 -9.43 18.36 -16.42
CA TRP A 262 -10.33 17.34 -15.89
C TRP A 262 -11.66 17.91 -15.41
N ALA A 263 -11.65 19.04 -14.72
CA ALA A 263 -12.85 19.74 -14.26
C ALA A 263 -13.69 20.28 -15.42
N ALA A 264 -13.05 20.68 -16.52
CA ALA A 264 -13.71 21.06 -17.79
C ALA A 264 -14.26 19.86 -18.61
N GLY A 265 -14.04 18.61 -18.14
CA GLY A 265 -14.48 17.41 -18.85
C GLY A 265 -13.51 16.93 -19.94
N ASP A 266 -12.43 17.65 -20.19
CA ASP A 266 -11.41 17.27 -21.17
C ASP A 266 -10.46 16.19 -20.59
N ARG A 267 -10.87 14.94 -20.67
CA ARG A 267 -10.09 13.79 -20.19
C ARG A 267 -8.78 13.60 -20.94
N LYS A 268 -8.77 13.86 -22.24
CA LYS A 268 -7.57 13.71 -23.09
C LYS A 268 -6.57 14.83 -22.80
N GLY A 269 -7.04 16.06 -22.72
CA GLY A 269 -6.23 17.23 -22.34
C GLY A 269 -5.63 17.07 -20.94
N ALA A 270 -6.42 16.58 -19.97
CA ALA A 270 -5.94 16.31 -18.62
C ALA A 270 -4.75 15.32 -18.61
N VAL A 271 -4.84 14.21 -19.31
CA VAL A 271 -3.74 13.23 -19.41
C VAL A 271 -2.50 13.86 -20.08
N THR A 272 -2.69 14.63 -21.14
CA THR A 272 -1.60 15.28 -21.89
C THR A 272 -0.91 16.39 -21.07
N ALA A 273 -1.67 17.07 -20.21
CA ALA A 273 -1.17 18.17 -19.36
C ALA A 273 -0.22 17.74 -18.24
N ILE A 274 -0.15 16.44 -17.91
CA ILE A 274 0.78 15.96 -16.88
C ILE A 274 2.22 16.08 -17.40
N PRO A 275 3.13 16.83 -16.74
CA PRO A 275 4.51 16.94 -17.19
C PRO A 275 5.27 15.62 -17.10
N ALA A 276 6.23 15.39 -18.00
CA ALA A 276 7.10 14.21 -17.97
C ALA A 276 7.86 14.08 -16.63
N ALA A 277 8.31 15.19 -16.07
CA ALA A 277 8.97 15.22 -14.76
C ALA A 277 8.09 14.61 -13.64
N VAL A 278 6.79 14.92 -13.62
CA VAL A 278 5.85 14.34 -12.63
C VAL A 278 5.68 12.84 -12.86
N VAL A 279 5.66 12.39 -14.12
CA VAL A 279 5.62 10.95 -14.43
C VAL A 279 6.87 10.28 -13.87
N ASP A 280 8.05 10.84 -14.11
CA ASP A 280 9.33 10.31 -13.63
C ASP A 280 9.48 10.40 -12.10
N GLU A 281 8.81 11.34 -11.45
CA GLU A 281 8.76 11.43 -9.98
C GLU A 281 7.88 10.35 -9.35
N LEU A 282 6.76 9.98 -9.97
CA LEU A 282 5.74 9.14 -9.34
C LEU A 282 5.76 7.68 -9.80
N ILE A 283 6.24 7.40 -11.03
CA ILE A 283 6.26 6.04 -11.59
C ILE A 283 7.68 5.65 -11.96
N GLY A 284 8.13 4.50 -11.45
CA GLY A 284 9.37 3.87 -11.90
C GLY A 284 9.19 3.32 -13.32
N ARG A 285 10.08 3.70 -14.24
CA ARG A 285 10.05 3.26 -15.64
C ARG A 285 11.44 3.31 -16.28
N GLY A 286 11.56 2.75 -17.46
CA GLY A 286 12.81 2.70 -18.21
C GLY A 286 13.55 1.38 -18.00
N SER A 287 14.89 1.42 -17.98
CA SER A 287 15.69 0.21 -17.82
C SER A 287 15.64 -0.35 -16.39
N LEU A 288 15.79 -1.66 -16.22
CA LEU A 288 15.87 -2.30 -14.91
C LEU A 288 16.93 -1.67 -13.99
N PRO A 289 18.14 -1.32 -14.48
CA PRO A 289 19.11 -0.59 -13.68
C PRO A 289 18.60 0.77 -13.18
N SER A 290 17.89 1.54 -14.00
CA SER A 290 17.33 2.84 -13.57
C SER A 290 16.22 2.67 -12.52
N ILE A 291 15.39 1.64 -12.65
CA ILE A 291 14.37 1.29 -11.66
C ILE A 291 15.03 0.87 -10.34
N ARG A 292 16.07 0.04 -10.37
CA ARG A 292 16.83 -0.33 -9.16
C ARG A 292 17.44 0.89 -8.47
N ALA A 293 18.07 1.78 -9.23
CA ALA A 293 18.63 3.03 -8.69
C ALA A 293 17.53 3.89 -8.01
N ARG A 294 16.33 3.94 -8.60
CA ARG A 294 15.19 4.63 -8.00
C ARG A 294 14.73 3.96 -6.69
N VAL A 295 14.61 2.64 -6.66
CA VAL A 295 14.26 1.90 -5.43
C VAL A 295 15.30 2.16 -4.34
N GLN A 296 16.60 2.19 -4.71
CA GLN A 296 17.67 2.51 -3.76
C GLN A 296 17.51 3.92 -3.18
N ARG A 297 17.13 4.92 -3.99
CA ARG A 297 16.85 6.29 -3.49
C ARG A 297 15.73 6.32 -2.46
N TYR A 298 14.66 5.50 -2.61
CA TYR A 298 13.64 5.39 -1.57
C TYR A 298 14.21 4.84 -0.26
N LEU A 299 15.05 3.79 -0.34
CA LEU A 299 15.72 3.22 0.83
C LEU A 299 16.67 4.22 1.51
N ASP A 300 17.39 5.01 0.73
CA ASP A 300 18.31 6.04 1.22
C ASP A 300 17.58 7.20 1.89
N ASN A 301 16.37 7.48 1.46
CA ASN A 301 15.48 8.50 2.01
C ASN A 301 14.64 8.03 3.21
N GLY A 302 14.89 6.83 3.72
CA GLY A 302 14.28 6.35 4.97
C GLY A 302 13.07 5.45 4.81
N LEU A 303 12.87 4.87 3.61
CA LEU A 303 11.95 3.76 3.43
C LEU A 303 12.61 2.46 3.90
N ASP A 304 11.89 1.64 4.69
CA ASP A 304 12.39 0.34 5.17
C ASP A 304 11.98 -0.79 4.22
N THR A 305 10.74 -0.76 3.74
CA THR A 305 10.14 -1.82 2.94
C THR A 305 9.41 -1.25 1.72
N PRO A 306 10.09 -1.06 0.56
CA PRO A 306 9.40 -0.83 -0.70
C PRO A 306 8.70 -2.11 -1.19
N PHE A 307 7.45 -2.00 -1.65
CA PHE A 307 6.79 -3.07 -2.37
C PHE A 307 6.42 -2.65 -3.79
N LEU A 308 6.93 -3.42 -4.76
CA LEU A 308 6.87 -3.08 -6.18
C LEU A 308 5.53 -3.52 -6.76
N ALA A 309 4.74 -2.57 -7.24
CA ALA A 309 3.54 -2.80 -8.02
C ALA A 309 3.92 -2.76 -9.51
N LEU A 310 4.22 -3.94 -10.05
CA LEU A 310 4.59 -4.11 -11.46
C LEU A 310 3.34 -3.99 -12.32
N THR A 311 3.38 -3.09 -13.32
CA THR A 311 2.27 -2.84 -14.23
C THR A 311 2.74 -2.87 -15.68
N THR A 312 1.91 -3.44 -16.56
CA THR A 312 2.14 -3.45 -18.00
C THR A 312 0.83 -3.24 -18.73
N THR A 313 0.89 -2.65 -19.91
CA THR A 313 -0.24 -2.45 -20.82
C THR A 313 -0.27 -3.45 -21.97
N ASP A 314 0.65 -4.40 -22.00
CA ASP A 314 0.69 -5.41 -23.05
C ASP A 314 -0.66 -6.18 -23.10
N PRO A 315 -1.36 -6.20 -24.24
CA PRO A 315 -2.66 -6.86 -24.35
C PRO A 315 -2.57 -8.38 -24.35
N ASP A 316 -1.40 -8.95 -24.70
CA ASP A 316 -1.19 -10.39 -24.76
C ASP A 316 -0.91 -10.95 -23.35
N PRO A 317 -1.76 -11.82 -22.80
CA PRO A 317 -1.57 -12.40 -21.47
C PRO A 317 -0.24 -13.14 -21.30
N ALA A 318 0.25 -13.82 -22.34
CA ALA A 318 1.51 -14.57 -22.28
C ALA A 318 2.72 -13.62 -22.19
N ARG A 319 2.72 -12.54 -22.98
CA ARG A 319 3.74 -11.50 -22.90
C ARG A 319 3.72 -10.77 -21.56
N ARG A 320 2.52 -10.44 -21.08
CA ARG A 320 2.34 -9.80 -19.78
C ARG A 320 2.99 -10.62 -18.66
N ARG A 321 2.75 -11.93 -18.66
CA ARG A 321 3.38 -12.87 -17.70
C ARG A 321 4.89 -12.87 -17.84
N ALA A 322 5.41 -12.94 -19.07
CA ALA A 322 6.85 -12.91 -19.32
C ALA A 322 7.49 -11.63 -18.80
N LEU A 323 6.92 -10.47 -19.12
CA LEU A 323 7.40 -9.16 -18.64
C LEU A 323 7.43 -9.07 -17.12
N VAL A 324 6.39 -9.56 -16.43
CA VAL A 324 6.36 -9.55 -14.96
C VAL A 324 7.44 -10.46 -14.38
N LEU A 325 7.62 -11.68 -14.91
CA LEU A 325 8.67 -12.59 -14.44
C LEU A 325 10.07 -12.02 -14.69
N ASP A 326 10.32 -11.45 -15.86
CA ASP A 326 11.60 -10.82 -16.19
C ASP A 326 11.89 -9.62 -15.28
N ALA A 327 10.86 -8.82 -14.97
CA ALA A 327 10.99 -7.73 -14.02
C ALA A 327 11.29 -8.23 -12.60
N ILE A 328 10.62 -9.29 -12.13
CA ILE A 328 10.90 -9.91 -10.82
C ILE A 328 12.36 -10.37 -10.76
N ARG A 329 12.86 -11.07 -11.79
CA ARG A 329 14.25 -11.52 -11.88
C ARG A 329 15.23 -10.36 -11.93
N GLY A 330 14.95 -9.39 -12.79
CA GLY A 330 15.85 -8.26 -13.02
C GLY A 330 15.87 -7.21 -11.92
N LEU A 331 14.84 -7.13 -11.08
CA LEU A 331 14.75 -6.23 -9.93
C LEU A 331 15.09 -6.93 -8.60
N ALA A 332 15.40 -8.21 -8.63
CA ALA A 332 15.68 -8.99 -7.44
C ALA A 332 16.83 -8.40 -6.60
N PRO A 333 16.82 -8.58 -5.27
CA PRO A 333 17.94 -8.23 -4.42
C PRO A 333 19.22 -8.94 -4.90
N GLY A 334 20.27 -8.17 -5.27
CA GLY A 334 21.54 -8.73 -5.76
C GLY A 334 21.59 -9.05 -7.27
N ALA A 335 20.53 -8.78 -8.04
CA ALA A 335 20.62 -8.83 -9.51
C ALA A 335 21.65 -7.81 -10.02
N ARG A 336 22.56 -8.26 -10.92
CA ARG A 336 23.64 -7.44 -11.50
C ARG A 336 23.20 -6.70 -12.76
#